data_03e4b04199903fff9d1ada5ee9139bff
#
_entry.id   03e4b04199903fff9d1ada5ee9139bff
#
_cell.length_a   1.000
_cell.length_b   1.000
_cell.length_c   1.000
_cell.angle_alpha   90.00
_cell.angle_beta   90.00
_cell.angle_gamma   90.00
#
_symmetry.space_group_name_H-M   'P 1'
#
loop_
_entity.id
_entity.type
_entity.pdbx_description
1 polymer ?
#
loop_
_entity_poly.entity_id
_entity_poly.type
_entity_poly.pdbx_seq_one_letter_code
_entity_poly.pdbx_strand_id
1 'polypeptide(L)'
;MSAFIDTNILVRHLTGDPPDMAQRATRYLASERDLLLVDLIVAETVYVLESFYEAPRSQVAAAIRSMVAFESIVCVDPALLLRSLEVYETDRLDFAEAYLVACAETTEIGRVASFDSAIDRVDTVERVEPPRT
;
A
#
# COMPACT_ATOMS: atom_id res chain seq x y z
N MET A 1 -12.69 -17.90 -9.78
CA MET A 1 -11.40 -18.30 -10.39
C MET A 1 -10.30 -17.40 -9.86
N SER A 2 -9.23 -18.00 -9.36
CA SER A 2 -8.12 -17.23 -8.81
C SER A 2 -7.38 -16.45 -9.90
N ALA A 3 -6.95 -15.25 -9.57
CA ALA A 3 -6.16 -14.42 -10.45
C ALA A 3 -5.33 -13.44 -9.64
N PHE A 4 -4.21 -13.01 -10.18
CA PHE A 4 -3.51 -11.85 -9.66
C PHE A 4 -4.20 -10.58 -10.19
N ILE A 5 -4.35 -9.59 -9.33
CA ILE A 5 -5.00 -8.33 -9.70
C ILE A 5 -3.96 -7.32 -10.13
N ASP A 6 -4.22 -6.67 -11.27
CA ASP A 6 -3.39 -5.56 -11.73
C ASP A 6 -3.89 -4.24 -11.12
N THR A 7 -3.01 -3.27 -11.10
CA THR A 7 -3.26 -1.92 -10.57
C THR A 7 -4.51 -1.30 -11.19
N ASN A 8 -4.71 -1.45 -12.49
CA ASN A 8 -5.84 -0.79 -13.16
C ASN A 8 -7.20 -1.31 -12.69
N ILE A 9 -7.32 -2.57 -12.25
CA ILE A 9 -8.57 -3.06 -11.66
C ILE A 9 -8.87 -2.30 -10.37
N LEU A 10 -7.88 -2.14 -9.51
CA LEU A 10 -8.03 -1.41 -8.25
C LEU A 10 -8.35 0.06 -8.48
N VAL A 11 -7.58 0.71 -9.36
CA VAL A 11 -7.73 2.14 -9.63
C VAL A 11 -9.09 2.43 -10.24
N ARG A 12 -9.55 1.63 -11.20
CA ARG A 12 -10.88 1.81 -11.80
C ARG A 12 -11.96 1.69 -10.75
N HIS A 13 -11.91 0.64 -9.94
CA HIS A 13 -12.89 0.44 -8.87
C HIS A 13 -12.88 1.60 -7.86
N LEU A 14 -11.69 2.01 -7.42
CA LEU A 14 -11.55 3.03 -6.37
C LEU A 14 -11.92 4.43 -6.83
N THR A 15 -11.67 4.75 -8.09
CA THR A 15 -11.89 6.11 -8.62
C THR A 15 -13.19 6.26 -9.39
N GLY A 16 -13.79 5.16 -9.82
CA GLY A 16 -14.99 5.22 -10.68
C GLY A 16 -14.71 5.71 -12.09
N ASP A 17 -13.46 5.73 -12.53
CA ASP A 17 -13.05 6.39 -13.76
C ASP A 17 -12.25 5.44 -14.66
N PRO A 18 -12.66 5.25 -15.95
CA PRO A 18 -13.92 5.72 -16.52
C PRO A 18 -15.11 4.85 -16.04
N PRO A 19 -16.33 5.37 -16.07
CA PRO A 19 -17.49 4.71 -15.43
C PRO A 19 -17.75 3.28 -15.86
N ASP A 20 -17.66 2.99 -17.14
CA ASP A 20 -17.96 1.64 -17.65
C ASP A 20 -16.91 0.61 -17.19
N MET A 21 -15.62 0.95 -17.25
CA MET A 21 -14.55 0.10 -16.78
C MET A 21 -14.60 -0.06 -15.26
N ALA A 22 -14.94 1.03 -14.55
CA ALA A 22 -15.10 1.00 -13.11
C ALA A 22 -16.22 0.05 -12.68
N GLN A 23 -17.35 0.07 -13.36
CA GLN A 23 -18.45 -0.86 -13.09
C GLN A 23 -18.02 -2.32 -13.31
N ARG A 24 -17.29 -2.57 -14.39
CA ARG A 24 -16.80 -3.92 -14.69
C ARG A 24 -15.82 -4.40 -13.62
N ALA A 25 -14.92 -3.53 -13.20
CA ALA A 25 -13.95 -3.84 -12.13
C ALA A 25 -14.68 -4.15 -10.82
N THR A 26 -15.64 -3.31 -10.44
CA THR A 26 -16.41 -3.49 -9.21
C THR A 26 -17.21 -4.80 -9.23
N ARG A 27 -17.85 -5.13 -10.34
CA ARG A 27 -18.57 -6.40 -10.47
C ARG A 27 -17.63 -7.60 -10.38
N TYR A 28 -16.47 -7.49 -11.01
CA TYR A 28 -15.47 -8.55 -10.97
C TYR A 28 -15.00 -8.80 -9.53
N LEU A 29 -14.67 -7.75 -8.81
CA LEU A 29 -14.26 -7.86 -7.41
C LEU A 29 -15.37 -8.44 -6.52
N ALA A 30 -16.62 -8.13 -6.83
CA ALA A 30 -17.77 -8.60 -6.05
C ALA A 30 -18.13 -10.07 -6.33
N SER A 31 -17.85 -10.56 -7.54
CA SER A 31 -18.30 -11.89 -7.99
C SER A 31 -17.22 -12.96 -7.95
N GLU A 32 -15.95 -12.59 -7.93
CA GLU A 32 -14.84 -13.55 -7.92
C GLU A 32 -14.34 -13.84 -6.51
N ARG A 33 -13.44 -14.81 -6.41
CA ARG A 33 -12.81 -15.22 -5.14
C ARG A 33 -11.33 -15.46 -5.37
N ASP A 34 -10.58 -15.37 -4.28
CA ASP A 34 -9.14 -15.67 -4.27
C ASP A 34 -8.38 -14.81 -5.30
N LEU A 35 -8.67 -13.53 -5.28
CA LEU A 35 -7.98 -12.54 -6.08
C LEU A 35 -6.74 -12.07 -5.32
N LEU A 36 -5.57 -12.34 -5.87
CA LEU A 36 -4.29 -12.14 -5.19
C LEU A 36 -3.80 -10.72 -5.41
N LEU A 37 -3.64 -10.00 -4.31
CA LEU A 37 -3.11 -8.64 -4.30
C LEU A 37 -1.73 -8.66 -3.68
N VAL A 38 -0.70 -8.47 -4.52
CA VAL A 38 0.68 -8.45 -4.05
C VAL A 38 1.13 -7.05 -3.67
N ASP A 39 2.13 -6.98 -2.80
CA ASP A 39 2.59 -5.71 -2.21
C ASP A 39 3.06 -4.70 -3.26
N LEU A 40 3.70 -5.17 -4.33
CA LEU A 40 4.14 -4.30 -5.41
C LEU A 40 2.97 -3.55 -6.05
N ILE A 41 1.83 -4.23 -6.22
CA ILE A 41 0.64 -3.63 -6.83
C ILE A 41 0.00 -2.63 -5.85
N VAL A 42 0.05 -2.90 -4.56
CA VAL A 42 -0.40 -1.92 -3.56
C VAL A 42 0.43 -0.64 -3.67
N ALA A 43 1.76 -0.76 -3.73
CA ALA A 43 2.65 0.40 -3.87
C ALA A 43 2.35 1.20 -5.13
N GLU A 44 2.16 0.52 -6.26
CA GLU A 44 1.82 1.17 -7.52
C GLU A 44 0.47 1.87 -7.46
N THR A 45 -0.52 1.25 -6.81
CA THR A 45 -1.84 1.84 -6.64
C THR A 45 -1.77 3.13 -5.81
N VAL A 46 -1.02 3.11 -4.71
CA VAL A 46 -0.77 4.31 -3.89
C VAL A 46 -0.17 5.42 -4.76
N TYR A 47 0.84 5.09 -5.54
CA TYR A 47 1.52 6.05 -6.42
C TYR A 47 0.55 6.67 -7.42
N VAL A 48 -0.30 5.88 -8.06
CA VAL A 48 -1.27 6.37 -9.06
C VAL A 48 -2.31 7.27 -8.39
N LEU A 49 -2.83 6.87 -7.23
CA LEU A 49 -3.82 7.67 -6.52
C LEU A 49 -3.26 9.03 -6.09
N GLU A 50 -2.00 9.07 -5.65
CA GLU A 50 -1.35 10.32 -5.26
C GLU A 50 -0.98 11.18 -6.46
N SER A 51 -0.33 10.59 -7.46
CA SER A 51 0.31 11.34 -8.55
C SER A 51 -0.66 11.75 -9.65
N PHE A 52 -1.58 10.87 -10.01
CA PHE A 52 -2.53 11.11 -11.10
C PHE A 52 -3.83 11.73 -10.59
N TYR A 53 -4.37 11.21 -9.49
CA TYR A 53 -5.65 11.68 -8.94
C TYR A 53 -5.50 12.69 -7.82
N GLU A 54 -4.26 12.97 -7.40
CA GLU A 54 -3.96 13.95 -6.36
C GLU A 54 -4.75 13.70 -5.07
N ALA A 55 -5.01 12.44 -4.76
CA ALA A 55 -5.76 12.06 -3.58
C ALA A 55 -4.94 12.35 -2.31
N PRO A 56 -5.55 12.93 -1.28
CA PRO A 56 -4.84 13.16 -0.03
C PRO A 56 -4.52 11.84 0.67
N ARG A 57 -3.47 11.87 1.46
CA ARG A 57 -2.91 10.68 2.14
C ARG A 57 -3.96 9.88 2.90
N SER A 58 -4.85 10.56 3.63
CA SER A 58 -5.92 9.88 4.39
C SER A 58 -6.89 9.12 3.49
N GLN A 59 -7.20 9.66 2.32
CA GLN A 59 -8.08 9.00 1.35
C GLN A 59 -7.39 7.81 0.71
N VAL A 60 -6.11 7.94 0.38
CA VAL A 60 -5.32 6.84 -0.18
C VAL A 60 -5.27 5.68 0.83
N ALA A 61 -4.96 5.98 2.07
CA ALA A 61 -4.89 4.96 3.12
C ALA A 61 -6.24 4.26 3.31
N ALA A 62 -7.34 5.02 3.37
CA ALA A 62 -8.68 4.45 3.51
C ALA A 62 -9.05 3.56 2.33
N ALA A 63 -8.71 4.00 1.11
CA ALA A 63 -8.98 3.24 -0.10
C ALA A 63 -8.25 1.89 -0.08
N ILE A 64 -6.98 1.88 0.23
CA ILE A 64 -6.20 0.64 0.29
C ILE A 64 -6.69 -0.27 1.42
N ARG A 65 -7.01 0.28 2.60
CA ARG A 65 -7.59 -0.50 3.69
C ARG A 65 -8.87 -1.20 3.25
N SER A 66 -9.73 -0.51 2.48
CA SER A 66 -10.96 -1.11 1.97
C SER A 66 -10.69 -2.27 1.03
N MET A 67 -9.61 -2.20 0.24
CA MET A 67 -9.23 -3.29 -0.66
C MET A 67 -8.69 -4.49 0.12
N VAL A 68 -7.85 -4.25 1.12
CA VAL A 68 -7.32 -5.33 1.97
C VAL A 68 -8.44 -6.06 2.71
N ALA A 69 -9.50 -5.34 3.08
CA ALA A 69 -10.66 -5.90 3.77
C ALA A 69 -11.69 -6.54 2.82
N PHE A 70 -11.52 -6.39 1.51
CA PHE A 70 -12.48 -6.90 0.54
C PHE A 70 -12.48 -8.44 0.55
N GLU A 71 -13.68 -9.03 0.59
CA GLU A 71 -13.83 -10.48 0.79
C GLU A 71 -13.09 -11.32 -0.26
N SER A 72 -13.11 -10.89 -1.51
CA SER A 72 -12.46 -11.63 -2.60
C SER A 72 -10.94 -11.44 -2.66
N ILE A 73 -10.38 -10.48 -1.92
CA ILE A 73 -8.97 -10.14 -1.97
C ILE A 73 -8.17 -10.97 -0.99
N VAL A 74 -7.06 -11.53 -1.46
CA VAL A 74 -6.10 -12.28 -0.63
C VAL A 74 -4.74 -11.60 -0.72
N CYS A 75 -4.22 -11.18 0.43
CA CYS A 75 -2.87 -10.62 0.55
C CYS A 75 -1.97 -11.64 1.24
N VAL A 76 -0.67 -11.63 0.91
CA VAL A 76 0.30 -12.54 1.53
C VAL A 76 0.42 -12.23 3.03
N ASP A 77 0.54 -10.96 3.37
CA ASP A 77 0.65 -10.51 4.75
C ASP A 77 -0.18 -9.24 4.96
N PRO A 78 -1.48 -9.40 5.26
CA PRO A 78 -2.36 -8.24 5.46
C PRO A 78 -1.93 -7.36 6.62
N ALA A 79 -1.41 -7.94 7.70
CA ALA A 79 -0.96 -7.17 8.85
C ALA A 79 0.21 -6.24 8.50
N LEU A 80 1.14 -6.71 7.68
CA LEU A 80 2.26 -5.90 7.20
C LEU A 80 1.76 -4.70 6.37
N LEU A 81 0.81 -4.94 5.48
CA LEU A 81 0.23 -3.86 4.67
C LEU A 81 -0.52 -2.84 5.52
N LEU A 82 -1.30 -3.31 6.51
CA LEU A 82 -2.04 -2.42 7.39
C LEU A 82 -1.10 -1.56 8.24
N ARG A 83 0.00 -2.14 8.73
CA ARG A 83 1.01 -1.37 9.46
C ARG A 83 1.70 -0.36 8.56
N SER A 84 2.03 -0.75 7.32
CA SER A 84 2.61 0.17 6.32
C SER A 84 1.71 1.37 6.08
N LEU A 85 0.40 1.14 5.95
CA LEU A 85 -0.58 2.21 5.75
C LEU A 85 -0.68 3.13 6.98
N GLU A 86 -0.58 2.58 8.19
CA GLU A 86 -0.59 3.38 9.41
C GLU A 86 0.62 4.31 9.47
N VAL A 87 1.82 3.80 9.20
CA VAL A 87 3.04 4.61 9.16
C VAL A 87 2.94 5.66 8.05
N TYR A 88 2.46 5.26 6.88
CA TYR A 88 2.24 6.15 5.75
C TYR A 88 1.32 7.32 6.12
N GLU A 89 0.21 7.02 6.75
CA GLU A 89 -0.80 8.01 7.09
C GLU A 89 -0.42 8.86 8.31
N THR A 90 0.02 8.22 9.38
CA THR A 90 0.25 8.86 10.68
C THR A 90 1.62 9.54 10.75
N ASP A 91 2.67 8.82 10.33
CA ASP A 91 4.04 9.35 10.42
C ASP A 91 4.46 10.08 9.15
N ARG A 92 3.61 10.04 8.13
CA ARG A 92 3.76 10.79 6.89
C ARG A 92 5.04 10.47 6.10
N LEU A 93 5.45 9.21 6.14
CA LEU A 93 6.47 8.70 5.24
C LEU A 93 5.83 8.40 3.88
N ASP A 94 6.62 8.38 2.81
CA ASP A 94 6.09 7.83 1.57
C ASP A 94 5.84 6.33 1.75
N PHE A 95 5.04 5.73 0.86
CA PHE A 95 4.58 4.37 1.07
C PHE A 95 5.74 3.36 1.07
N ALA A 96 6.72 3.53 0.19
CA ALA A 96 7.86 2.62 0.12
C ALA A 96 8.67 2.65 1.42
N GLU A 97 8.91 3.83 1.97
CA GLU A 97 9.60 3.98 3.26
C GLU A 97 8.77 3.42 4.41
N ALA A 98 7.47 3.68 4.41
CA ALA A 98 6.56 3.13 5.40
C ALA A 98 6.58 1.59 5.39
N TYR A 99 6.62 1.01 4.20
CA TYR A 99 6.70 -0.43 4.02
C TYR A 99 8.03 -0.99 4.57
N LEU A 100 9.15 -0.31 4.30
CA LEU A 100 10.47 -0.72 4.84
C LEU A 100 10.46 -0.67 6.37
N VAL A 101 9.87 0.36 6.96
CA VAL A 101 9.73 0.47 8.42
C VAL A 101 8.93 -0.71 8.96
N ALA A 102 7.79 -1.02 8.35
CA ALA A 102 6.97 -2.15 8.77
C ALA A 102 7.72 -3.48 8.66
N CYS A 103 8.49 -3.68 7.59
CA CYS A 103 9.34 -4.85 7.43
C CYS A 103 10.41 -4.94 8.53
N ALA A 104 11.04 -3.81 8.87
CA ALA A 104 12.05 -3.77 9.91
C ALA A 104 11.47 -4.09 11.29
N GLU A 105 10.25 -3.61 11.55
CA GLU A 105 9.54 -3.89 12.82
C GLU A 105 9.16 -5.36 12.98
N THR A 106 8.75 -6.00 11.89
CA THR A 106 8.23 -7.38 11.93
C THR A 106 9.33 -8.44 11.83
N THR A 107 10.55 -8.03 11.56
CA THR A 107 11.72 -8.90 11.56
C THR A 107 12.62 -8.51 12.74
N GLU A 108 13.62 -9.33 13.04
CA GLU A 108 14.58 -9.01 14.11
C GLU A 108 15.60 -7.97 13.67
N ILE A 109 15.52 -7.48 12.44
CA ILE A 109 16.49 -6.54 11.89
C ILE A 109 16.38 -5.17 12.56
N GLY A 110 15.17 -4.63 12.64
CA GLY A 110 14.87 -3.37 13.36
C GLY A 110 15.54 -2.12 12.80
N ARG A 111 16.18 -2.18 11.63
CA ARG A 111 16.93 -1.06 11.05
C ARG A 111 16.62 -0.88 9.58
N VAL A 112 16.70 0.38 9.14
CA VAL A 112 16.55 0.77 7.75
C VAL A 112 17.74 1.63 7.36
N ALA A 113 18.48 1.19 6.37
CA ALA A 113 19.59 1.99 5.82
C ALA A 113 19.00 3.01 4.83
N SER A 114 19.19 4.30 5.12
CA SER A 114 18.63 5.36 4.30
C SER A 114 19.28 6.71 4.58
N PHE A 115 19.38 7.53 3.56
CA PHE A 115 19.76 8.94 3.71
C PHE A 115 18.57 9.82 4.09
N ASP A 116 17.33 9.30 3.98
CA ASP A 116 16.14 10.08 4.25
C ASP A 116 15.82 10.12 5.74
N SER A 117 15.98 11.30 6.33
CA SER A 117 15.74 11.49 7.77
C SER A 117 14.27 11.36 8.16
N ALA A 118 13.34 11.30 7.20
CA ALA A 118 11.92 11.10 7.50
C ALA A 118 11.67 9.81 8.28
N ILE A 119 12.50 8.79 8.07
CA ILE A 119 12.40 7.50 8.77
C ILE A 119 12.56 7.68 10.29
N ASP A 120 13.30 8.70 10.72
CA ASP A 120 13.48 9.01 12.14
C ASP A 120 12.17 9.41 12.84
N ARG A 121 11.11 9.69 12.08
CA ARG A 121 9.78 9.97 12.65
C ARG A 121 9.17 8.75 13.33
N VAL A 122 9.68 7.56 13.03
CA VAL A 122 9.17 6.31 13.60
C VAL A 122 10.22 5.77 14.57
N ASP A 123 9.92 5.80 15.87
CA ASP A 123 10.88 5.47 16.92
C ASP A 123 11.04 3.96 17.16
N THR A 124 10.22 3.14 16.50
CA THR A 124 10.31 1.67 16.61
C THR A 124 11.45 1.08 15.80
N VAL A 125 12.06 1.85 14.93
CA VAL A 125 13.18 1.41 14.08
C VAL A 125 14.33 2.39 14.19
N GLU A 126 15.54 1.90 13.85
CA GLU A 126 16.73 2.73 13.78
C GLU A 126 17.10 2.97 12.32
N ARG A 127 17.28 4.23 11.97
CA ARG A 127 17.81 4.57 10.65
C ARG A 127 19.32 4.52 10.67
N VAL A 128 19.89 3.86 9.70
CA VAL A 128 21.35 3.79 9.53
C VAL A 128 21.73 4.61 8.30
N GLU A 129 22.42 5.70 8.54
CA GLU A 129 22.95 6.51 7.44
C GLU A 129 24.37 6.03 7.11
N PRO A 130 24.66 5.72 5.84
CA PRO A 130 26.01 5.31 5.47
C PRO A 130 27.04 6.38 5.85
N PRO A 131 28.21 5.98 6.36
CA PRO A 131 29.23 6.94 6.77
C PRO A 131 29.82 7.67 5.58
N ARG A 132 30.41 8.84 5.83
CA ARG A 132 31.01 9.67 4.77
C ARG A 132 32.28 9.05 4.18
N THR A 133 33.04 8.32 5.01
CA THR A 133 34.26 7.64 4.58
C THR A 133 34.50 6.37 5.38
#